data_aafa8234b93f4b2f88f5caa3834847b1
#
_entry.id   aafa8234b93f4b2f88f5caa3834847b1
#
_cell.length_a   1.000
_cell.length_b   1.000
_cell.length_c   1.000
_cell.angle_alpha   90.00
_cell.angle_beta   90.00
_cell.angle_gamma   90.00
#
_symmetry.space_group_name_H-M   'P 1'
#
loop_
_entity.id
_entity.type
_entity.pdbx_description
1 polymer ?
#
loop_
_entity_poly.entity_id
_entity_poly.type
_entity_poly.pdbx_seq_one_letter_code
_entity_poly.pdbx_strand_id
1 'polypeptide(L)'
;NENKHISQVAEAFSNLDKWNKKNNYRSPALTFNEYMTWSVACLYVFDNYQTENYNKFLESTIQTMNYRGFVLFDKFYDRLLELYMKREYGETIYDLYPEILKWAKDM
;
A
#
# COMPACT_ATOMS: atom_id res chain seq x y z
N ASN A 1 -11.36 -4.38 14.27
CA ASN A 1 -12.23 -5.18 13.45
C ASN A 1 -12.46 -4.54 12.10
N GLU A 2 -13.13 -5.24 11.21
CA GLU A 2 -13.33 -4.79 9.82
C GLU A 2 -14.07 -3.47 9.73
N ASN A 3 -15.07 -3.25 10.54
CA ASN A 3 -15.86 -2.01 10.51
C ASN A 3 -15.01 -0.78 10.84
N LYS A 4 -14.10 -0.93 11.77
CA LYS A 4 -13.20 0.16 12.15
C LYS A 4 -12.29 0.54 10.97
N HIS A 5 -11.75 -0.46 10.29
CA HIS A 5 -10.87 -0.21 9.16
C HIS A 5 -11.63 0.34 7.95
N ILE A 6 -12.87 -0.08 7.74
CA ILE A 6 -13.69 0.43 6.64
C ILE A 6 -13.84 1.94 6.74
N SER A 7 -14.17 2.47 7.92
CA SER A 7 -14.28 3.92 8.13
C SER A 7 -12.95 4.64 7.89
N GLN A 8 -11.87 4.08 8.41
CA GLN A 8 -10.54 4.67 8.25
C GLN A 8 -10.11 4.68 6.79
N VAL A 9 -10.38 3.61 6.05
CA VAL A 9 -10.06 3.52 4.62
C VAL A 9 -10.86 4.55 3.83
N ALA A 10 -12.16 4.65 4.09
CA ALA A 10 -13.02 5.61 3.40
C ALA A 10 -12.52 7.04 3.58
N GLU A 11 -12.08 7.38 4.78
CA GLU A 11 -11.56 8.70 5.09
C GLU A 11 -10.20 8.95 4.44
N ALA A 12 -9.28 7.99 4.58
CA ALA A 12 -7.91 8.15 4.10
C ALA A 12 -7.83 8.21 2.57
N PHE A 13 -8.71 7.48 1.88
CA PHE A 13 -8.70 7.38 0.42
C PHE A 13 -9.87 8.12 -0.23
N SER A 14 -10.44 9.11 0.46
CA SER A 14 -11.57 9.87 -0.06
C SER A 14 -11.23 10.67 -1.32
N ASN A 15 -9.99 11.16 -1.44
CA ASN A 15 -9.56 11.87 -2.64
C ASN A 15 -9.06 10.87 -3.69
N LEU A 16 -9.99 10.26 -4.42
CA LEU A 16 -9.67 9.23 -5.41
C LEU A 16 -8.85 9.76 -6.58
N ASP A 17 -9.01 11.04 -6.93
CA ASP A 17 -8.20 11.61 -8.02
C ASP A 17 -6.71 11.60 -7.70
N LYS A 18 -6.38 11.67 -6.43
CA LYS A 18 -4.99 11.61 -5.96
C LYS A 18 -4.44 10.18 -5.98
N TRP A 19 -5.26 9.21 -5.55
CA TRP A 19 -4.81 7.84 -5.32
C TRP A 19 -5.02 6.93 -6.52
N ASN A 20 -6.01 7.22 -7.37
CA ASN A 20 -6.39 6.34 -8.47
C ASN A 20 -6.86 7.18 -9.65
N LYS A 21 -5.95 7.45 -10.58
CA LYS A 21 -6.21 8.40 -11.66
C LYS A 21 -6.88 7.80 -12.90
N LYS A 22 -6.80 6.49 -13.08
CA LYS A 22 -7.22 5.87 -14.35
C LYS A 22 -8.26 4.77 -14.23
N ASN A 23 -8.39 4.16 -13.06
CA ASN A 23 -9.25 3.01 -12.90
C ASN A 23 -10.73 3.42 -12.88
N ASN A 24 -11.55 2.75 -13.70
CA ASN A 24 -12.99 3.02 -13.78
C ASN A 24 -13.76 2.56 -12.53
N TYR A 25 -13.25 1.56 -11.83
CA TYR A 25 -13.87 1.05 -10.60
C TYR A 25 -13.25 1.73 -9.39
N ARG A 26 -13.61 3.00 -9.22
CA ARG A 26 -12.99 3.84 -8.20
C ARG A 26 -13.83 3.83 -6.93
N SER A 27 -13.24 3.30 -5.87
CA SER A 27 -13.78 3.44 -4.52
C SER A 27 -12.60 3.46 -3.54
N PRO A 28 -12.76 4.05 -2.35
CA PRO A 28 -11.71 4.01 -1.35
C PRO A 28 -11.27 2.59 -1.00
N ALA A 29 -12.21 1.68 -0.81
CA ALA A 29 -11.90 0.31 -0.43
C ALA A 29 -11.13 -0.44 -1.51
N LEU A 30 -11.58 -0.36 -2.77
CA LEU A 30 -10.91 -1.03 -3.88
C LEU A 30 -9.53 -0.44 -4.12
N THR A 31 -9.41 0.88 -4.03
CA THR A 31 -8.13 1.56 -4.22
C THR A 31 -7.13 1.16 -3.12
N PHE A 32 -7.55 1.18 -1.87
CA PHE A 32 -6.69 0.76 -0.77
C PHE A 32 -6.25 -0.70 -0.93
N ASN A 33 -7.16 -1.58 -1.34
CA ASN A 33 -6.83 -2.99 -1.57
C ASN A 33 -5.76 -3.15 -2.65
N GLU A 34 -5.80 -2.37 -3.71
CA GLU A 34 -4.76 -2.43 -4.75
C GLU A 34 -3.41 -1.99 -4.19
N TYR A 35 -3.35 -0.88 -3.46
CA TYR A 35 -2.10 -0.44 -2.84
C TYR A 35 -1.57 -1.49 -1.88
N MET A 36 -2.42 -2.08 -1.04
CA MET A 36 -1.99 -3.08 -0.08
C MET A 36 -1.56 -4.39 -0.74
N THR A 37 -2.34 -4.89 -1.69
CA THR A 37 -2.05 -6.16 -2.35
C THR A 37 -0.65 -6.15 -2.97
N TRP A 38 -0.33 -5.12 -3.73
CA TRP A 38 0.96 -5.07 -4.41
C TRP A 38 2.10 -4.69 -3.49
N SER A 39 1.81 -3.90 -2.45
CA SER A 39 2.81 -3.63 -1.42
C SER A 39 3.16 -4.89 -0.63
N VAL A 40 2.17 -5.70 -0.27
CA VAL A 40 2.42 -6.96 0.43
C VAL A 40 3.20 -7.93 -0.47
N ALA A 41 2.89 -7.96 -1.77
CA ALA A 41 3.67 -8.76 -2.71
C ALA A 41 5.15 -8.34 -2.71
N CYS A 42 5.42 -7.04 -2.69
CA CYS A 42 6.79 -6.53 -2.64
C CYS A 42 7.47 -6.89 -1.32
N LEU A 43 6.75 -6.82 -0.19
CA LEU A 43 7.30 -7.23 1.10
C LEU A 43 7.63 -8.73 1.13
N TYR A 44 6.77 -9.54 0.52
CA TYR A 44 7.04 -10.98 0.42
C TYR A 44 8.34 -11.25 -0.34
N VAL A 45 8.54 -10.56 -1.46
CA VAL A 45 9.76 -10.72 -2.25
C VAL A 45 10.97 -10.17 -1.47
N PHE A 46 10.80 -9.08 -0.75
CA PHE A 46 11.84 -8.52 0.13
C PHE A 46 12.32 -9.55 1.14
N ASP A 47 11.40 -10.29 1.76
CA ASP A 47 11.74 -11.26 2.82
C ASP A 47 12.30 -12.58 2.27
N ASN A 48 11.97 -12.94 1.05
CA ASN A 48 12.21 -14.33 0.58
C ASN A 48 13.15 -14.45 -0.61
N TYR A 49 13.56 -13.34 -1.23
CA TYR A 49 14.38 -13.35 -2.44
C TYR A 49 15.64 -12.52 -2.24
N GLN A 50 16.62 -12.73 -3.11
CA GLN A 50 17.85 -11.94 -3.10
C GLN A 50 17.56 -10.50 -3.47
N THR A 51 18.41 -9.59 -2.99
CA THR A 51 18.24 -8.14 -3.17
C THR A 51 18.08 -7.76 -4.64
N GLU A 52 18.85 -8.36 -5.53
CA GLU A 52 18.76 -8.05 -6.96
C GLU A 52 17.37 -8.38 -7.53
N ASN A 53 16.85 -9.56 -7.19
CA ASN A 53 15.52 -9.97 -7.63
C ASN A 53 14.43 -9.08 -7.03
N TYR A 54 14.59 -8.73 -5.76
CA TYR A 54 13.67 -7.82 -5.09
C TYR A 54 13.64 -6.45 -5.78
N ASN A 55 14.81 -5.89 -6.07
CA ASN A 55 14.88 -4.57 -6.71
C ASN A 55 14.21 -4.57 -8.08
N LYS A 56 14.39 -5.62 -8.85
CA LYS A 56 13.74 -5.76 -10.16
C LYS A 56 12.23 -5.87 -10.02
N PHE A 57 11.77 -6.67 -9.07
CA PHE A 57 10.34 -6.84 -8.83
C PHE A 57 9.70 -5.53 -8.40
N LEU A 58 10.33 -4.83 -7.47
CA LEU A 58 9.83 -3.55 -6.95
C LEU A 58 9.75 -2.51 -8.07
N GLU A 59 10.81 -2.36 -8.84
CA GLU A 59 10.84 -1.39 -9.94
C GLU A 59 9.72 -1.68 -10.96
N SER A 60 9.57 -2.93 -11.36
CA SER A 60 8.54 -3.35 -12.29
C SER A 60 7.14 -3.09 -11.72
N THR A 61 6.95 -3.37 -10.45
CA THR A 61 5.66 -3.16 -9.78
C THR A 61 5.31 -1.68 -9.72
N ILE A 62 6.28 -0.83 -9.37
CA ILE A 62 6.05 0.63 -9.34
C ILE A 62 5.64 1.13 -10.73
N GLN A 63 6.33 0.70 -11.78
CA GLN A 63 6.00 1.10 -13.14
C GLN A 63 4.59 0.66 -13.53
N THR A 64 4.23 -0.57 -13.22
CA THR A 64 2.92 -1.10 -13.53
C THR A 64 1.82 -0.34 -12.77
N MET A 65 2.04 -0.07 -11.50
CA MET A 65 1.05 0.65 -10.69
C MET A 65 0.87 2.09 -11.20
N ASN A 66 1.95 2.77 -11.54
CA ASN A 66 1.88 4.10 -12.14
C ASN A 66 1.09 4.08 -13.44
N TYR A 67 1.35 3.11 -14.30
CA TYR A 67 0.63 2.97 -15.57
C TYR A 67 -0.87 2.77 -15.34
N ARG A 68 -1.23 2.00 -14.30
CA ARG A 68 -2.63 1.73 -13.96
C ARG A 68 -3.31 2.91 -13.26
N GLY A 69 -2.58 3.98 -12.95
CA GLY A 69 -3.14 5.16 -12.30
C GLY A 69 -2.93 5.24 -10.79
N PHE A 70 -2.27 4.25 -10.19
CA PHE A 70 -1.96 4.25 -8.76
C PHE A 70 -0.62 4.93 -8.54
N VAL A 71 -0.60 6.24 -8.76
CA VAL A 71 0.65 7.01 -8.94
C VAL A 71 1.39 7.29 -7.64
N LEU A 72 0.78 7.04 -6.49
CA LEU A 72 1.43 7.19 -5.18
C LEU A 72 1.95 5.87 -4.63
N PHE A 73 1.99 4.81 -5.46
CA PHE A 73 2.36 3.49 -4.98
C PHE A 73 3.76 3.47 -4.37
N ASP A 74 4.72 4.13 -5.00
CA ASP A 74 6.09 4.16 -4.48
C ASP A 74 6.15 4.76 -3.08
N LYS A 75 5.44 5.86 -2.85
CA LYS A 75 5.40 6.52 -1.55
C LYS A 75 4.66 5.69 -0.51
N PHE A 76 3.55 5.08 -0.92
CA PHE A 76 2.78 4.21 -0.04
C PHE A 76 3.62 3.01 0.39
N TYR A 77 4.27 2.36 -0.56
CA TYR A 77 5.10 1.20 -0.27
C TYR A 77 6.28 1.56 0.64
N ASP A 78 6.95 2.68 0.36
CA ASP A 78 8.07 3.12 1.20
C ASP A 78 7.63 3.29 2.66
N ARG A 79 6.47 3.89 2.88
CA ARG A 79 5.96 4.06 4.23
C ARG A 79 5.59 2.73 4.88
N LEU A 80 4.92 1.86 4.12
CA LEU A 80 4.56 0.55 4.64
C LEU A 80 5.80 -0.28 4.98
N LEU A 81 6.82 -0.25 4.13
CA LEU A 81 8.09 -0.93 4.39
C LEU A 81 8.73 -0.41 5.68
N GLU A 82 8.74 0.90 5.88
CA GLU A 82 9.29 1.48 7.10
C GLU A 82 8.56 0.96 8.34
N LEU A 83 7.22 0.95 8.30
CA LEU A 83 6.43 0.43 9.40
C LEU A 83 6.67 -1.07 9.61
N TYR A 84 6.78 -1.82 8.52
CA TYR A 84 7.04 -3.25 8.55
C TYR A 84 8.38 -3.56 9.22
N MET A 85 9.42 -2.81 8.85
CA MET A 85 10.76 -3.00 9.40
C MET A 85 10.84 -2.65 10.89
N LYS A 86 9.98 -1.74 11.35
CA LYS A 86 9.96 -1.29 12.75
C LYS A 86 8.94 -2.03 13.60
N ARG A 87 8.16 -2.96 13.01
CA ARG A 87 7.11 -3.64 13.76
C ARG A 87 7.69 -4.45 14.92
N GLU A 88 6.90 -4.60 15.96
CA GLU A 88 7.27 -5.41 17.10
C GLU A 88 7.07 -6.89 16.81
N TYR A 89 7.77 -7.73 17.56
CA TYR A 89 7.67 -9.18 17.41
C TYR A 89 6.21 -9.61 17.54
N GLY A 90 5.76 -10.40 16.58
CA GLY A 90 4.39 -10.91 16.57
C GLY A 90 3.38 -10.03 15.86
N GLU A 91 3.74 -8.79 15.50
CA GLU A 91 2.83 -7.95 14.73
C GLU A 91 2.73 -8.42 13.29
N THR A 92 1.50 -8.41 12.76
CA THR A 92 1.21 -8.76 11.38
C THR A 92 1.04 -7.48 10.54
N ILE A 93 0.94 -7.67 9.22
CA ILE A 93 0.61 -6.55 8.32
C ILE A 93 -0.69 -5.88 8.73
N TYR A 94 -1.67 -6.68 9.16
CA TYR A 94 -2.97 -6.14 9.59
C TYR A 94 -2.82 -5.18 10.77
N ASP A 95 -1.87 -5.44 11.66
CA ASP A 95 -1.61 -4.57 12.81
C ASP A 95 -1.03 -3.22 12.40
N LEU A 96 -0.52 -3.10 11.19
CA LEU A 96 0.04 -1.84 10.67
C LEU A 96 -1.02 -0.96 10.00
N TYR A 97 -2.23 -1.45 9.78
CA TYR A 97 -3.27 -0.70 9.09
C TYR A 97 -3.55 0.67 9.72
N PRO A 98 -3.72 0.80 11.02
CA PRO A 98 -4.01 2.12 11.60
C PRO A 98 -2.94 3.16 11.27
N GLU A 99 -1.67 2.77 11.32
CA GLU A 99 -0.57 3.70 11.05
C GLU A 99 -0.47 4.07 9.57
N ILE A 100 -0.60 3.10 8.69
CA ILE A 100 -0.52 3.40 7.25
C ILE A 100 -1.72 4.24 6.80
N LEU A 101 -2.90 4.00 7.37
CA LEU A 101 -4.08 4.78 7.03
C LEU A 101 -4.00 6.20 7.58
N LYS A 102 -3.42 6.38 8.76
CA LYS A 102 -3.18 7.70 9.31
C LYS A 102 -2.23 8.49 8.42
N TRP A 103 -1.15 7.86 8.00
CA TRP A 103 -0.21 8.49 7.08
C TRP A 103 -0.88 8.88 5.76
N ALA A 104 -1.67 7.97 5.18
CA ALA A 104 -2.36 8.22 3.92
C ALA A 104 -3.34 9.39 4.03
N LYS A 105 -4.03 9.50 5.15
CA LYS A 105 -4.96 10.59 5.40
C LYS A 105 -4.26 11.95 5.40
N ASP A 106 -3.04 11.99 5.91
CA ASP A 106 -2.27 13.23 6.04
C ASP A 106 -1.51 13.61 4.76
N MET A 107 -1.53 12.77 3.75
CA MET A 107 -0.85 13.02 2.48
C MET A 107 -1.42 14.24 1.72
#